data_cbb267d5528b17f59339074c99d04446
#
_entry.id   cbb267d5528b17f59339074c99d04446
#
_cell.length_a   1.000
_cell.length_b   1.000
_cell.length_c   1.000
_cell.angle_alpha   90.00
_cell.angle_beta   90.00
_cell.angle_gamma   90.00
#
_symmetry.space_group_name_H-M   'P 1'
#
loop_
_entity.id
_entity.type
_entity.pdbx_description
1 polymer ?
#
loop_
_entity_poly.entity_id
_entity_poly.type
_entity_poly.pdbx_seq_one_letter_code
_entity_poly.pdbx_strand_id
1 'polypeptide(L)'
;GITNQRETTIVWDKKTGKTLYNAIVWQDRRTSDFCKKLVENGLEQKVINKSGLVIDPYFSASKIKWILDNIPDAREKAKNNEICFGTVDSFLLWRLTDKKVHATDATNASRTSLYNIGKLEWDDELLSIFDVPKSMMPKVMDSNSKFGQVSKNVMNFELPILSILGDQQAAAVGQACFTPGSIKSTYGTGCFVIINSGDKIIKSK
;
A
#
# COMPACT_ATOMS: atom_id res chain seq x y z
N GLY A 1 9.14 -15.46 -0.24
CA GLY A 1 8.70 -14.13 0.14
C GLY A 1 8.59 -13.18 -1.03
N ILE A 2 7.78 -12.14 -0.88
CA ILE A 2 7.66 -11.03 -1.83
C ILE A 2 8.15 -9.77 -1.14
N THR A 3 8.93 -8.96 -1.84
CA THR A 3 9.27 -7.59 -1.43
C THR A 3 9.15 -6.66 -2.62
N ASN A 4 8.85 -5.38 -2.36
CA ASN A 4 8.53 -4.41 -3.40
C ASN A 4 8.85 -2.99 -2.95
N GLN A 5 9.05 -2.09 -3.91
CA GLN A 5 8.97 -0.66 -3.64
C GLN A 5 7.53 -0.33 -3.20
N ARG A 6 7.42 0.31 -2.03
CA ARG A 6 6.12 0.67 -1.45
C ARG A 6 5.48 1.81 -2.24
N GLU A 7 4.26 2.21 -1.86
CA GLU A 7 3.50 3.37 -2.32
C GLU A 7 3.13 3.35 -3.82
N THR A 8 3.84 2.61 -4.67
CA THR A 8 3.51 2.49 -6.09
C THR A 8 2.12 1.90 -6.25
N THR A 9 1.25 2.63 -6.95
CA THR A 9 -0.18 2.39 -7.00
C THR A 9 -0.58 1.70 -8.30
N ILE A 10 -1.30 0.58 -8.18
CA ILE A 10 -1.85 -0.16 -9.32
C ILE A 10 -3.35 -0.38 -9.08
N VAL A 11 -4.16 -0.14 -10.09
CA VAL A 11 -5.58 -0.46 -10.11
C VAL A 11 -5.86 -1.36 -11.30
N TRP A 12 -6.58 -2.46 -11.07
CA TRP A 12 -6.85 -3.45 -12.12
C TRP A 12 -8.25 -4.04 -12.03
N ASP A 13 -8.74 -4.50 -13.16
CA ASP A 13 -10.01 -5.19 -13.29
C ASP A 13 -9.93 -6.61 -12.71
N LYS A 14 -10.86 -6.96 -11.81
CA LYS A 14 -10.88 -8.25 -11.10
C LYS A 14 -11.09 -9.45 -12.01
N LYS A 15 -11.85 -9.29 -13.09
CA LYS A 15 -12.17 -10.38 -13.99
C LYS A 15 -11.04 -10.68 -14.96
N THR A 16 -10.51 -9.63 -15.59
CA THR A 16 -9.52 -9.74 -16.66
C THR A 16 -8.08 -9.68 -16.16
N GLY A 17 -7.83 -8.94 -15.08
CA GLY A 17 -6.48 -8.62 -14.59
C GLY A 17 -5.80 -7.51 -15.39
N LYS A 18 -6.52 -6.86 -16.31
CA LYS A 18 -6.01 -5.71 -17.03
C LYS A 18 -5.92 -4.51 -16.11
N THR A 19 -4.75 -3.84 -16.09
CA THR A 19 -4.60 -2.60 -15.35
C THR A 19 -5.38 -1.47 -16.03
N LEU A 20 -6.04 -0.63 -15.22
CA LEU A 20 -6.80 0.51 -15.73
C LEU A 20 -5.89 1.62 -16.25
N TYR A 21 -4.73 1.74 -15.63
CA TYR A 21 -3.71 2.71 -15.97
C TYR A 21 -2.32 2.14 -15.69
N ASN A 22 -1.26 2.79 -16.15
CA ASN A 22 0.10 2.47 -15.78
C ASN A 22 0.30 2.62 -14.27
N ALA A 23 1.15 1.79 -13.66
CA ALA A 23 1.50 1.93 -12.26
C ALA A 23 2.04 3.35 -11.98
N ILE A 24 1.43 4.04 -11.00
CA ILE A 24 1.88 5.38 -10.60
C ILE A 24 2.90 5.21 -9.48
N VAL A 25 4.16 5.53 -9.78
CA VAL A 25 5.28 5.34 -8.85
C VAL A 25 5.26 6.36 -7.70
N TRP A 26 5.97 6.05 -6.61
CA TRP A 26 6.08 6.89 -5.43
C TRP A 26 6.64 8.29 -5.69
N GLN A 27 7.49 8.47 -6.70
CA GLN A 27 8.09 9.75 -7.10
C GLN A 27 7.13 10.67 -7.85
N ASP A 28 5.99 10.14 -8.33
CA ASP A 28 5.05 10.90 -9.15
C ASP A 28 4.35 11.98 -8.34
N ARG A 29 4.36 13.21 -8.84
CA ARG A 29 3.85 14.41 -8.18
C ARG A 29 2.54 14.94 -8.75
N ARG A 30 1.88 14.19 -9.67
CA ARG A 30 0.65 14.64 -10.36
C ARG A 30 -0.52 15.01 -9.45
N THR A 31 -0.52 14.52 -8.21
CA THR A 31 -1.59 14.76 -7.23
C THR A 31 -1.24 15.86 -6.21
N SER A 32 -0.18 16.64 -6.44
CA SER A 32 0.30 17.66 -5.51
C SER A 32 -0.78 18.71 -5.18
N ASP A 33 -1.54 19.18 -6.18
CA ASP A 33 -2.58 20.19 -5.97
C ASP A 33 -3.75 19.66 -5.12
N PHE A 34 -4.11 18.38 -5.32
CA PHE A 34 -5.11 17.73 -4.48
C PHE A 34 -4.63 17.61 -3.03
N CYS A 35 -3.40 17.17 -2.81
CA CYS A 35 -2.82 17.07 -1.47
C CYS A 35 -2.76 18.45 -0.79
N LYS A 36 -2.35 19.50 -1.51
CA LYS A 36 -2.34 20.87 -1.00
C LYS A 36 -3.73 21.35 -0.55
N LYS A 37 -4.76 21.10 -1.34
CA LYS A 37 -6.15 21.42 -0.96
C LYS A 37 -6.60 20.71 0.32
N LEU A 38 -6.23 19.45 0.53
CA LEU A 38 -6.55 18.72 1.76
C LEU A 38 -5.86 19.36 2.99
N VAL A 39 -4.60 19.79 2.85
CA VAL A 39 -3.88 20.50 3.92
C VAL A 39 -4.52 21.85 4.21
N GLU A 40 -4.84 22.65 3.18
CA GLU A 40 -5.53 23.94 3.32
C GLU A 40 -6.91 23.80 3.99
N ASN A 41 -7.59 22.67 3.79
CA ASN A 41 -8.84 22.34 4.45
C ASN A 41 -8.67 21.81 5.91
N GLY A 42 -7.47 21.81 6.46
CA GLY A 42 -7.17 21.44 7.84
C GLY A 42 -7.25 19.93 8.12
N LEU A 43 -7.16 19.08 7.10
CA LEU A 43 -7.32 17.63 7.27
C LEU A 43 -6.02 16.90 7.64
N GLU A 44 -4.86 17.58 7.57
CA GLU A 44 -3.56 16.94 7.75
C GLU A 44 -3.40 16.29 9.13
N GLN A 45 -3.80 16.99 10.20
CA GLN A 45 -3.66 16.44 11.56
C GLN A 45 -4.50 15.16 11.77
N LYS A 46 -5.66 15.06 11.13
CA LYS A 46 -6.48 13.84 11.16
C LYS A 46 -5.77 12.66 10.50
N VAL A 47 -5.15 12.91 9.34
CA VAL A 47 -4.37 11.90 8.61
C VAL A 47 -3.16 11.46 9.44
N ILE A 48 -2.37 12.40 9.97
CA ILE A 48 -1.20 12.10 10.82
C ILE A 48 -1.59 11.26 12.04
N ASN A 49 -2.66 11.63 12.74
CA ASN A 49 -3.06 10.92 13.97
C ASN A 49 -3.42 9.45 13.74
N LYS A 50 -3.92 9.10 12.56
CA LYS A 50 -4.37 7.74 12.21
C LYS A 50 -3.33 6.93 11.45
N SER A 51 -2.70 7.54 10.45
CA SER A 51 -1.74 6.86 9.57
C SER A 51 -0.28 7.05 9.97
N GLY A 52 0.04 8.07 10.78
CA GLY A 52 1.41 8.49 11.06
C GLY A 52 2.09 9.23 9.90
N LEU A 53 1.35 9.57 8.84
CA LEU A 53 1.88 10.16 7.61
C LEU A 53 1.33 11.57 7.39
N VAL A 54 2.16 12.46 6.86
CA VAL A 54 1.71 13.75 6.32
C VAL A 54 0.89 13.56 5.05
N ILE A 55 0.15 14.59 4.62
CA ILE A 55 -0.53 14.55 3.33
C ILE A 55 0.47 14.91 2.23
N ASP A 56 0.91 13.94 1.45
CA ASP A 56 1.85 14.14 0.35
C ASP A 56 1.52 13.21 -0.84
N PRO A 57 1.72 13.64 -2.08
CA PRO A 57 1.54 12.79 -3.27
C PRO A 57 2.46 11.56 -3.32
N TYR A 58 3.44 11.48 -2.44
CA TYR A 58 4.29 10.28 -2.26
C TYR A 58 3.47 9.02 -1.98
N PHE A 59 2.43 9.12 -1.15
CA PHE A 59 1.61 7.99 -0.69
C PHE A 59 0.51 7.58 -1.68
N SER A 60 -0.04 6.37 -1.53
CA SER A 60 -0.92 5.77 -2.54
C SER A 60 -2.30 6.44 -2.66
N ALA A 61 -2.86 6.94 -1.56
CA ALA A 61 -4.26 7.40 -1.49
C ALA A 61 -4.63 8.39 -2.59
N SER A 62 -3.84 9.45 -2.75
CA SER A 62 -4.09 10.49 -3.77
C SER A 62 -3.98 9.96 -5.20
N LYS A 63 -3.11 8.97 -5.44
CA LYS A 63 -2.93 8.33 -6.74
C LYS A 63 -4.11 7.42 -7.10
N ILE A 64 -4.68 6.72 -6.11
CA ILE A 64 -5.90 5.91 -6.29
C ILE A 64 -7.03 6.84 -6.72
N LYS A 65 -7.25 7.93 -5.96
CA LYS A 65 -8.26 8.94 -6.32
C LYS A 65 -8.05 9.47 -7.74
N TRP A 66 -6.81 9.81 -8.09
CA TRP A 66 -6.52 10.31 -9.44
C TRP A 66 -6.91 9.30 -10.53
N ILE A 67 -6.62 8.01 -10.36
CA ILE A 67 -7.03 6.97 -11.31
C ILE A 67 -8.55 6.91 -11.41
N LEU A 68 -9.25 6.92 -10.27
CA LEU A 68 -10.72 6.85 -10.23
C LEU A 68 -11.38 8.06 -10.90
N ASP A 69 -10.76 9.23 -10.83
CA ASP A 69 -11.30 10.47 -11.42
C ASP A 69 -10.98 10.64 -12.90
N ASN A 70 -9.88 10.08 -13.38
CA ASN A 70 -9.37 10.33 -14.73
C ASN A 70 -9.59 9.16 -15.71
N ILE A 71 -9.90 7.98 -15.21
CA ILE A 71 -10.15 6.82 -16.07
C ILE A 71 -11.67 6.61 -16.20
N PRO A 72 -12.21 6.53 -17.43
CA PRO A 72 -13.63 6.31 -17.66
C PRO A 72 -14.16 5.07 -16.89
N ASP A 73 -15.33 5.21 -16.30
CA ASP A 73 -16.07 4.18 -15.56
C ASP A 73 -15.35 3.63 -14.30
N ALA A 74 -14.14 4.12 -13.97
CA ALA A 74 -13.35 3.56 -12.86
C ALA A 74 -14.09 3.70 -11.52
N ARG A 75 -14.76 4.83 -11.25
CA ARG A 75 -15.52 5.04 -10.02
C ARG A 75 -16.73 4.12 -9.92
N GLU A 76 -17.45 3.92 -11.01
CA GLU A 76 -18.59 3.00 -11.06
C GLU A 76 -18.13 1.56 -10.83
N LYS A 77 -17.08 1.12 -11.53
CA LYS A 77 -16.47 -0.20 -11.32
C LYS A 77 -16.00 -0.42 -9.89
N ALA A 78 -15.42 0.62 -9.25
CA ALA A 78 -15.01 0.55 -7.85
C ALA A 78 -16.22 0.34 -6.92
N LYS A 79 -17.31 1.09 -7.11
CA LYS A 79 -18.57 0.93 -6.33
C LYS A 79 -19.17 -0.47 -6.52
N ASN A 80 -19.12 -1.00 -7.73
CA ASN A 80 -19.63 -2.32 -8.08
C ASN A 80 -18.68 -3.46 -7.68
N ASN A 81 -17.55 -3.17 -6.99
CA ASN A 81 -16.56 -4.17 -6.58
C ASN A 81 -15.92 -4.93 -7.76
N GLU A 82 -15.80 -4.28 -8.92
CA GLU A 82 -15.27 -4.87 -10.16
C GLU A 82 -13.76 -4.66 -10.33
N ILE A 83 -13.16 -3.75 -9.56
CA ILE A 83 -11.74 -3.45 -9.61
C ILE A 83 -11.06 -3.63 -8.26
N CYS A 84 -9.75 -3.86 -8.31
CA CYS A 84 -8.87 -3.95 -7.16
C CYS A 84 -7.87 -2.80 -7.17
N PHE A 85 -7.50 -2.36 -5.98
CA PHE A 85 -6.28 -1.59 -5.73
C PHE A 85 -5.23 -2.48 -5.08
N GLY A 86 -3.98 -2.18 -5.33
CA GLY A 86 -2.83 -2.71 -4.57
C GLY A 86 -1.57 -1.93 -4.83
N THR A 87 -0.64 -2.06 -3.90
CA THR A 87 0.77 -1.83 -4.13
C THR A 87 1.33 -3.00 -4.94
N VAL A 88 2.57 -2.94 -5.35
CA VAL A 88 3.17 -3.95 -6.27
C VAL A 88 3.05 -5.37 -5.72
N ASP A 89 3.23 -5.55 -4.40
CA ASP A 89 3.08 -6.84 -3.72
C ASP A 89 1.69 -7.47 -3.91
N SER A 90 0.62 -6.68 -3.69
CA SER A 90 -0.76 -7.13 -3.88
C SER A 90 -1.04 -7.56 -5.31
N PHE A 91 -0.56 -6.80 -6.28
CA PHE A 91 -0.73 -7.12 -7.69
C PHE A 91 0.03 -8.38 -8.07
N LEU A 92 1.28 -8.53 -7.60
CA LEU A 92 2.08 -9.73 -7.81
C LEU A 92 1.44 -10.96 -7.16
N LEU A 93 1.03 -10.84 -5.89
CA LEU A 93 0.33 -11.91 -5.18
C LEU A 93 -0.91 -12.38 -5.94
N TRP A 94 -1.73 -11.42 -6.38
CA TRP A 94 -2.95 -11.70 -7.12
C TRP A 94 -2.66 -12.41 -8.46
N ARG A 95 -1.62 -11.98 -9.18
CA ARG A 95 -1.15 -12.62 -10.41
C ARG A 95 -0.59 -14.02 -10.17
N LEU A 96 0.31 -14.17 -9.20
CA LEU A 96 0.98 -15.43 -8.89
C LEU A 96 0.01 -16.50 -8.37
N THR A 97 -1.04 -16.09 -7.66
CA THR A 97 -2.08 -16.99 -7.15
C THR A 97 -3.21 -17.27 -8.16
N ASP A 98 -3.03 -16.89 -9.42
CA ASP A 98 -4.05 -17.03 -10.46
C ASP A 98 -5.38 -16.38 -10.06
N LYS A 99 -5.30 -15.11 -9.64
CA LYS A 99 -6.43 -14.24 -9.23
C LYS A 99 -7.19 -14.68 -7.97
N LYS A 100 -6.65 -15.60 -7.17
CA LYS A 100 -7.35 -16.16 -6.00
C LYS A 100 -7.18 -15.32 -4.74
N VAL A 101 -6.07 -14.60 -4.59
CA VAL A 101 -5.76 -13.87 -3.36
C VAL A 101 -5.50 -12.40 -3.64
N HIS A 102 -6.31 -11.54 -3.05
CA HIS A 102 -6.14 -10.10 -3.03
C HIS A 102 -5.82 -9.67 -1.59
N ALA A 103 -4.55 -9.59 -1.29
CA ALA A 103 -4.05 -9.24 0.04
C ALA A 103 -2.75 -8.44 -0.05
N THR A 104 -2.39 -7.81 1.07
CA THR A 104 -1.15 -7.08 1.32
C THR A 104 -0.71 -7.30 2.75
N ASP A 105 0.45 -6.81 3.14
CA ASP A 105 0.89 -6.80 4.52
C ASP A 105 0.79 -5.41 5.17
N ALA A 106 0.95 -5.36 6.50
CA ALA A 106 0.87 -4.10 7.26
C ALA A 106 1.96 -3.10 6.85
N THR A 107 3.15 -3.54 6.42
CA THR A 107 4.25 -2.64 6.04
C THR A 107 3.97 -1.91 4.74
N ASN A 108 3.26 -2.52 3.79
CA ASN A 108 2.78 -1.88 2.58
C ASN A 108 1.51 -1.06 2.85
N ALA A 109 0.53 -1.61 3.58
CA ALA A 109 -0.72 -0.92 3.90
C ALA A 109 -0.48 0.41 4.64
N SER A 110 0.45 0.44 5.60
CA SER A 110 0.80 1.65 6.36
C SER A 110 1.37 2.79 5.51
N ARG A 111 1.76 2.53 4.26
CA ARG A 111 2.31 3.54 3.34
C ARG A 111 1.29 4.08 2.35
N THR A 112 0.02 3.78 2.55
CA THR A 112 -1.05 4.20 1.63
C THR A 112 -1.76 5.50 2.01
N SER A 113 -1.61 5.98 3.25
CA SER A 113 -2.40 7.03 3.91
C SER A 113 -3.88 6.64 4.15
N LEU A 114 -4.24 5.35 3.99
CA LEU A 114 -5.59 4.82 4.18
C LEU A 114 -5.69 3.83 5.35
N TYR A 115 -4.55 3.46 5.93
CA TYR A 115 -4.44 2.45 6.99
C TYR A 115 -4.25 3.09 8.35
N ASN A 116 -5.05 2.68 9.32
CA ASN A 116 -4.92 3.11 10.71
C ASN A 116 -3.88 2.24 11.41
N ILE A 117 -2.72 2.80 11.70
CA ILE A 117 -1.61 2.07 12.31
C ILE A 117 -1.85 1.70 13.79
N GLY A 118 -2.79 2.37 14.46
CA GLY A 118 -3.16 2.05 15.83
C GLY A 118 -4.20 0.93 15.94
N LYS A 119 -5.11 0.84 14.94
CA LYS A 119 -6.16 -0.19 14.88
C LYS A 119 -5.80 -1.38 14.00
N LEU A 120 -4.78 -1.25 13.17
CA LEU A 120 -4.33 -2.23 12.17
C LEU A 120 -5.43 -2.60 11.16
N GLU A 121 -6.13 -1.59 10.64
CA GLU A 121 -7.22 -1.77 9.66
C GLU A 121 -7.30 -0.61 8.67
N TRP A 122 -8.00 -0.81 7.55
CA TRP A 122 -8.40 0.27 6.64
C TRP A 122 -9.38 1.20 7.37
N ASP A 123 -9.04 2.49 7.44
CA ASP A 123 -9.80 3.48 8.21
C ASP A 123 -10.86 4.17 7.34
N ASP A 124 -12.12 4.05 7.72
CA ASP A 124 -13.24 4.59 6.93
C ASP A 124 -13.21 6.12 6.79
N GLU A 125 -12.68 6.85 7.81
CA GLU A 125 -12.52 8.30 7.70
C GLU A 125 -11.39 8.67 6.73
N LEU A 126 -10.24 7.95 6.76
CA LEU A 126 -9.17 8.14 5.79
C LEU A 126 -9.64 7.82 4.35
N LEU A 127 -10.36 6.72 4.17
CA LEU A 127 -10.96 6.36 2.89
C LEU A 127 -11.91 7.46 2.38
N SER A 128 -12.71 8.05 3.28
CA SER A 128 -13.61 9.16 2.96
C SER A 128 -12.85 10.44 2.59
N ILE A 129 -11.80 10.81 3.35
CA ILE A 129 -10.96 11.99 3.08
C ILE A 129 -10.35 11.94 1.67
N PHE A 130 -9.85 10.77 1.29
CA PHE A 130 -9.24 10.57 -0.03
C PHE A 130 -10.24 10.12 -1.11
N ASP A 131 -11.52 9.95 -0.76
CA ASP A 131 -12.59 9.52 -1.66
C ASP A 131 -12.27 8.21 -2.39
N VAL A 132 -11.84 7.20 -1.60
CA VAL A 132 -11.47 5.86 -2.08
C VAL A 132 -12.47 4.82 -1.55
N PRO A 133 -13.15 4.05 -2.44
CA PRO A 133 -14.07 3.01 -2.04
C PRO A 133 -13.36 1.84 -1.32
N LYS A 134 -13.90 1.43 -0.16
CA LYS A 134 -13.36 0.30 0.63
C LYS A 134 -13.43 -1.03 -0.13
N SER A 135 -14.39 -1.18 -1.04
CA SER A 135 -14.61 -2.40 -1.85
C SER A 135 -13.40 -2.83 -2.68
N MET A 136 -12.51 -1.88 -3.03
CA MET A 136 -11.33 -2.16 -3.85
C MET A 136 -10.06 -2.47 -3.05
N MET A 137 -10.13 -2.41 -1.70
CA MET A 137 -8.96 -2.56 -0.84
C MET A 137 -8.59 -4.03 -0.61
N PRO A 138 -7.27 -4.38 -0.58
CA PRO A 138 -6.81 -5.73 -0.29
C PRO A 138 -7.03 -6.08 1.19
N LYS A 139 -7.13 -7.37 1.50
CA LYS A 139 -7.06 -7.85 2.89
C LYS A 139 -5.66 -7.58 3.44
N VAL A 140 -5.55 -6.96 4.61
CA VAL A 140 -4.26 -6.80 5.30
C VAL A 140 -4.00 -8.03 6.16
N MET A 141 -2.78 -8.56 6.07
CA MET A 141 -2.32 -9.74 6.82
C MET A 141 -0.97 -9.42 7.49
N ASP A 142 -0.59 -10.23 8.46
CA ASP A 142 0.75 -10.15 9.05
C ASP A 142 1.81 -10.47 7.98
N SER A 143 2.96 -9.79 8.05
CA SER A 143 4.04 -9.96 7.06
C SER A 143 4.55 -11.41 6.97
N ASN A 144 4.48 -12.17 8.07
CA ASN A 144 4.76 -13.59 8.15
C ASN A 144 3.45 -14.40 8.17
N SER A 145 2.83 -14.57 7.01
CA SER A 145 1.55 -15.27 6.86
C SER A 145 1.55 -16.15 5.62
N LYS A 146 0.63 -17.12 5.59
CA LYS A 146 0.35 -17.90 4.37
C LYS A 146 -0.52 -17.06 3.44
N PHE A 147 0.12 -16.31 2.55
CA PHE A 147 -0.58 -15.47 1.57
C PHE A 147 -1.23 -16.26 0.43
N GLY A 148 -0.82 -17.51 0.22
CA GLY A 148 -1.36 -18.36 -0.83
C GLY A 148 -0.28 -19.25 -1.44
N GLN A 149 -0.55 -19.73 -2.63
CA GLN A 149 0.34 -20.61 -3.37
C GLN A 149 0.47 -20.12 -4.81
N VAL A 150 1.70 -20.09 -5.32
CA VAL A 150 1.95 -19.85 -6.73
C VAL A 150 1.22 -20.92 -7.53
N SER A 151 0.40 -20.53 -8.50
CA SER A 151 -0.36 -21.44 -9.32
C SER A 151 0.48 -22.08 -10.42
N LYS A 152 0.31 -23.38 -10.66
CA LYS A 152 0.91 -24.08 -11.79
C LYS A 152 0.60 -23.44 -13.14
N ASN A 153 -0.60 -22.84 -13.26
CA ASN A 153 -1.01 -22.14 -14.50
C ASN A 153 -0.16 -20.89 -14.79
N VAL A 154 0.49 -20.34 -13.75
CA VAL A 154 1.27 -19.11 -13.89
C VAL A 154 2.77 -19.39 -14.03
N MET A 155 3.32 -20.33 -13.24
CA MET A 155 4.78 -20.55 -13.15
C MET A 155 5.21 -21.99 -13.44
N ASN A 156 4.32 -22.88 -13.87
CA ASN A 156 4.57 -24.33 -14.09
C ASN A 156 5.00 -25.12 -12.83
N PHE A 157 4.95 -24.52 -11.66
CA PHE A 157 5.21 -25.15 -10.35
C PHE A 157 4.32 -24.52 -9.28
N GLU A 158 4.21 -25.19 -8.15
CA GLU A 158 3.53 -24.67 -6.95
C GLU A 158 4.56 -24.36 -5.88
N LEU A 159 4.45 -23.18 -5.28
CA LEU A 159 5.31 -22.74 -4.20
C LEU A 159 4.49 -21.90 -3.22
N PRO A 160 4.53 -22.16 -1.90
CA PRO A 160 3.83 -21.35 -0.93
C PRO A 160 4.46 -19.94 -0.85
N ILE A 161 3.60 -18.92 -0.76
CA ILE A 161 3.98 -17.54 -0.49
C ILE A 161 3.76 -17.29 0.99
N LEU A 162 4.85 -17.19 1.76
CA LEU A 162 4.83 -17.21 3.23
C LEU A 162 5.17 -15.86 3.86
N SER A 163 5.57 -14.87 3.06
CA SER A 163 5.82 -13.53 3.58
C SER A 163 5.69 -12.46 2.49
N ILE A 164 5.24 -11.29 2.91
CA ILE A 164 5.27 -10.05 2.14
C ILE A 164 5.80 -8.95 3.04
N LEU A 165 6.74 -8.15 2.52
CA LEU A 165 7.34 -7.01 3.22
C LEU A 165 7.65 -5.90 2.24
N GLY A 166 7.37 -4.65 2.62
CA GLY A 166 7.91 -3.50 1.90
C GLY A 166 9.44 -3.51 1.90
N ASP A 167 10.05 -2.96 0.85
CA ASP A 167 11.51 -3.01 0.61
C ASP A 167 12.35 -2.53 1.80
N GLN A 168 11.92 -1.45 2.45
CA GLN A 168 12.66 -0.87 3.57
C GLN A 168 12.58 -1.74 4.82
N GLN A 169 11.42 -2.38 5.07
CA GLN A 169 11.25 -3.32 6.18
C GLN A 169 11.97 -4.64 5.89
N ALA A 170 11.92 -5.13 4.65
CA ALA A 170 12.69 -6.31 4.24
C ALA A 170 14.20 -6.08 4.43
N ALA A 171 14.70 -4.90 4.08
CA ALA A 171 16.09 -4.52 4.31
C ALA A 171 16.44 -4.42 5.83
N ALA A 172 15.51 -3.95 6.67
CA ALA A 172 15.72 -3.95 8.12
C ALA A 172 15.85 -5.37 8.68
N VAL A 173 15.02 -6.30 8.20
CA VAL A 173 15.13 -7.74 8.53
C VAL A 173 16.47 -8.30 8.04
N GLY A 174 16.84 -8.02 6.79
CA GLY A 174 18.12 -8.49 6.22
C GLY A 174 19.36 -7.95 6.92
N GLN A 175 19.25 -6.81 7.60
CA GLN A 175 20.31 -6.21 8.44
C GLN A 175 20.14 -6.53 9.92
N ALA A 176 19.29 -7.50 10.27
CA ALA A 176 19.06 -7.95 11.64
C ALA A 176 18.65 -6.84 12.64
N CYS A 177 17.91 -5.82 12.18
CA CYS A 177 17.41 -4.75 13.04
C CYS A 177 16.21 -5.21 13.88
N PHE A 178 16.38 -6.27 14.70
CA PHE A 178 15.31 -6.88 15.49
C PHE A 178 15.16 -6.28 16.90
N THR A 179 16.19 -5.64 17.41
CA THR A 179 16.16 -5.07 18.77
C THR A 179 15.59 -3.65 18.74
N PRO A 180 14.67 -3.28 19.65
CA PRO A 180 14.22 -1.90 19.79
C PRO A 180 15.40 -0.92 19.91
N GLY A 181 15.35 0.17 19.16
CA GLY A 181 16.44 1.14 19.03
C GLY A 181 17.42 0.86 17.88
N SER A 182 17.38 -0.32 17.26
CA SER A 182 18.18 -0.60 16.06
C SER A 182 17.74 0.30 14.91
N ILE A 183 18.72 0.81 14.18
CA ILE A 183 18.54 1.76 13.07
C ILE A 183 19.15 1.17 11.80
N LYS A 184 18.41 1.26 10.72
CA LYS A 184 18.87 0.94 9.36
C LYS A 184 18.74 2.19 8.49
N SER A 185 19.78 2.52 7.77
CA SER A 185 19.79 3.61 6.80
C SER A 185 20.10 3.11 5.40
N THR A 186 19.36 3.59 4.41
CA THR A 186 19.59 3.31 2.99
C THR A 186 19.87 4.61 2.25
N TYR A 187 20.94 4.62 1.49
CA TYR A 187 21.29 5.72 0.59
C TYR A 187 21.24 5.21 -0.85
N GLY A 188 20.29 5.72 -1.63
CA GLY A 188 20.07 5.37 -3.03
C GLY A 188 19.41 6.56 -3.74
N THR A 189 18.41 6.30 -4.61
CA THR A 189 17.58 7.34 -5.24
C THR A 189 16.90 8.23 -4.18
N GLY A 190 16.64 7.69 -2.99
CA GLY A 190 16.20 8.40 -1.80
C GLY A 190 16.98 7.94 -0.58
N CYS A 191 16.99 8.76 0.48
CA CYS A 191 17.54 8.40 1.78
C CYS A 191 16.40 7.95 2.70
N PHE A 192 16.50 6.72 3.22
CA PHE A 192 15.46 6.12 4.05
C PHE A 192 16.04 5.61 5.35
N VAL A 193 15.58 6.16 6.47
CA VAL A 193 15.95 5.70 7.81
C VAL A 193 14.77 4.96 8.42
N ILE A 194 15.03 3.75 8.90
CA ILE A 194 14.07 2.94 9.65
C ILE A 194 14.63 2.71 11.05
N ILE A 195 13.80 2.95 12.05
CA ILE A 195 14.10 2.69 13.46
C ILE A 195 13.11 1.66 13.97
N ASN A 196 13.59 0.58 14.58
CA ASN A 196 12.76 -0.34 15.31
C ASN A 196 12.32 0.29 16.63
N SER A 197 11.06 0.67 16.73
CA SER A 197 10.49 1.31 17.94
C SER A 197 9.95 0.32 18.97
N GLY A 198 10.08 -0.99 18.72
CA GLY A 198 9.42 -2.04 19.52
C GLY A 198 7.89 -1.93 19.40
N ASP A 199 7.19 -2.19 20.50
CA ASP A 199 5.73 -2.23 20.56
C ASP A 199 5.07 -0.85 20.68
N LYS A 200 5.85 0.24 20.56
CA LYS A 200 5.33 1.60 20.77
C LYS A 200 5.18 2.36 19.45
N ILE A 201 4.02 2.96 19.25
CA ILE A 201 3.83 3.96 18.21
C ILE A 201 4.47 5.26 18.70
N ILE A 202 5.54 5.68 18.02
CA ILE A 202 6.23 6.94 18.32
C ILE A 202 5.69 8.01 17.37
N LYS A 203 5.13 9.08 17.94
CA LYS A 203 4.67 10.24 17.16
C LYS A 203 5.87 11.18 16.92
N SER A 204 6.01 11.66 15.68
CA SER A 204 6.89 12.78 15.37
C SER A 204 6.35 14.04 16.05
N LYS A 205 7.28 14.85 16.57
CA LYS A 205 6.95 16.17 17.14
C LYS A 205 6.91 17.22 16.04
#